data_42f4ecdf725af6cf20f554add3c538e8
#
_entry.id   42f4ecdf725af6cf20f554add3c538e8
#
_cell.length_a   1.000
_cell.length_b   1.000
_cell.length_c   1.000
_cell.angle_alpha   90.00
_cell.angle_beta   90.00
_cell.angle_gamma   90.00
#
_symmetry.space_group_name_H-M   'P 1'
#
loop_
_entity.id
_entity.type
_entity.pdbx_description
1 polymer ?
#
loop_
_entity_poly.entity_id
_entity_poly.type
_entity_poly.pdbx_seq_one_letter_code
_entity_poly.pdbx_strand_id
1 'polypeptide(L)'
;MAKIETAAVKDPATKGKLKLIILIVVALLLAIGLSVGATWFFMQGAQSKPDAAAETAPVGKQAAVFEPMAPAFVANYNQSGRQRYMQVSITMQGRNQADLDALKVHMPVIRNNLVMLFSGQDFATLASPVGQEMLRQKATASVQEVAQKELGKVAIEQLLFTNFVLQ
;
A
#
# COMPACT_ATOMS: atom_id res chain seq x y z
N MET A 1 -50.50 -66.76 -55.79
CA MET A 1 -51.80 -66.44 -55.18
C MET A 1 -51.63 -66.45 -53.66
N ALA A 2 -51.81 -65.35 -53.04
CA ALA A 2 -52.44 -65.12 -51.77
C ALA A 2 -51.89 -63.82 -51.20
N LYS A 3 -52.75 -62.86 -51.16
CA LYS A 3 -52.64 -61.51 -50.60
C LYS A 3 -52.73 -61.65 -49.14
N ILE A 4 -51.77 -61.08 -48.40
CA ILE A 4 -51.89 -60.88 -46.93
C ILE A 4 -51.92 -59.40 -46.69
N GLU A 5 -53.07 -58.96 -46.27
CA GLU A 5 -53.37 -57.61 -45.78
C GLU A 5 -52.88 -57.48 -44.36
N THR A 6 -51.99 -56.51 -44.09
CA THR A 6 -51.53 -56.21 -42.75
C THR A 6 -52.29 -54.99 -42.22
N ALA A 7 -53.25 -55.27 -41.37
CA ALA A 7 -53.99 -54.24 -40.66
C ALA A 7 -53.10 -53.43 -39.74
N ALA A 8 -53.10 -52.10 -39.89
CA ALA A 8 -52.48 -51.16 -38.99
C ALA A 8 -53.28 -51.03 -37.68
N VAL A 9 -52.73 -51.50 -36.60
CA VAL A 9 -53.25 -51.25 -35.25
C VAL A 9 -52.88 -49.84 -34.86
N LYS A 10 -53.83 -48.99 -34.78
CA LYS A 10 -53.73 -47.63 -34.31
C LYS A 10 -53.96 -47.61 -32.81
N ASP A 11 -52.86 -47.55 -32.00
CA ASP A 11 -52.90 -47.41 -30.56
C ASP A 11 -53.20 -45.95 -30.14
N PRO A 12 -54.33 -45.69 -29.46
CA PRO A 12 -54.68 -44.31 -29.03
C PRO A 12 -53.92 -43.79 -27.81
N ALA A 13 -53.03 -44.59 -27.23
CA ALA A 13 -52.30 -44.22 -25.99
C ALA A 13 -51.02 -43.36 -26.19
N THR A 14 -50.59 -43.18 -27.43
CA THR A 14 -49.38 -42.47 -27.77
C THR A 14 -49.52 -40.95 -27.82
N LYS A 15 -50.75 -40.43 -28.02
CA LYS A 15 -50.97 -38.98 -28.12
C LYS A 15 -50.83 -38.22 -26.77
N GLY A 16 -51.13 -38.89 -25.63
CA GLY A 16 -50.95 -38.31 -24.28
C GLY A 16 -49.50 -38.26 -23.88
N LYS A 17 -48.75 -39.33 -24.11
CA LYS A 17 -47.33 -39.43 -23.82
C LYS A 17 -46.48 -38.48 -24.66
N LEU A 18 -46.84 -38.29 -25.94
CA LEU A 18 -46.16 -37.36 -26.83
C LEU A 18 -46.36 -35.90 -26.41
N LYS A 19 -47.58 -35.52 -25.99
CA LYS A 19 -47.84 -34.18 -25.44
C LYS A 19 -47.09 -33.95 -24.15
N LEU A 20 -46.98 -34.95 -23.26
CA LEU A 20 -46.23 -34.87 -22.01
C LEU A 20 -44.72 -34.75 -22.26
N ILE A 21 -44.18 -35.49 -23.23
CA ILE A 21 -42.76 -35.39 -23.63
C ILE A 21 -42.46 -34.01 -24.21
N ILE A 22 -43.34 -33.49 -25.12
CA ILE A 22 -43.19 -32.15 -25.69
C ILE A 22 -43.22 -31.09 -24.58
N LEU A 23 -44.11 -31.23 -23.59
CA LEU A 23 -44.22 -30.27 -22.49
C LEU A 23 -42.96 -30.28 -21.59
N ILE A 24 -42.40 -31.48 -21.34
CA ILE A 24 -41.15 -31.62 -20.61
C ILE A 24 -39.97 -31.00 -21.36
N VAL A 25 -39.87 -31.24 -22.68
CA VAL A 25 -38.81 -30.69 -23.53
C VAL A 25 -38.89 -29.16 -23.59
N VAL A 26 -40.11 -28.61 -23.73
CA VAL A 26 -40.32 -27.15 -23.73
C VAL A 26 -39.96 -26.54 -22.37
N ALA A 27 -40.34 -27.19 -21.26
CA ALA A 27 -39.99 -26.72 -19.93
C ALA A 27 -38.44 -26.74 -19.70
N LEU A 28 -37.77 -27.78 -20.20
CA LEU A 28 -36.32 -27.91 -20.11
C LEU A 28 -35.59 -26.85 -20.96
N LEU A 29 -36.09 -26.56 -22.16
CA LEU A 29 -35.55 -25.49 -23.01
C LEU A 29 -35.76 -24.10 -22.41
N LEU A 30 -36.92 -23.87 -21.77
CA LEU A 30 -37.18 -22.61 -21.03
C LEU A 30 -36.22 -22.45 -19.82
N ALA A 31 -35.98 -23.53 -19.08
CA ALA A 31 -35.05 -23.49 -17.95
C ALA A 31 -33.61 -23.17 -18.39
N ILE A 32 -33.17 -23.78 -19.50
CA ILE A 32 -31.85 -23.51 -20.09
C ILE A 32 -31.76 -22.06 -20.62
N GLY A 33 -32.81 -21.60 -21.33
CA GLY A 33 -32.88 -20.24 -21.85
C GLY A 33 -32.84 -19.16 -20.77
N LEU A 34 -33.54 -19.38 -19.63
CA LEU A 34 -33.54 -18.50 -18.49
C LEU A 34 -32.16 -18.46 -17.78
N SER A 35 -31.48 -19.60 -17.67
CA SER A 35 -30.17 -19.66 -17.02
C SER A 35 -29.09 -18.95 -17.85
N VAL A 36 -29.08 -19.15 -19.18
CA VAL A 36 -28.15 -18.49 -20.10
C VAL A 36 -28.44 -16.98 -20.18
N GLY A 37 -29.72 -16.61 -20.25
CA GLY A 37 -30.15 -15.20 -20.29
C GLY A 37 -29.78 -14.44 -19.00
N ALA A 38 -29.99 -15.06 -17.84
CA ALA A 38 -29.60 -14.46 -16.55
C ALA A 38 -28.08 -14.28 -16.44
N THR A 39 -27.31 -15.28 -16.87
CA THR A 39 -25.85 -15.20 -16.86
C THR A 39 -25.33 -14.10 -17.80
N TRP A 40 -25.93 -14.00 -18.99
CA TRP A 40 -25.55 -12.99 -19.98
C TRP A 40 -25.96 -11.58 -19.54
N PHE A 41 -27.13 -11.44 -18.93
CA PHE A 41 -27.58 -10.16 -18.35
C PHE A 41 -26.70 -9.70 -17.17
N PHE A 42 -26.28 -10.63 -16.29
CA PHE A 42 -25.31 -10.32 -15.23
C PHE A 42 -23.93 -9.98 -15.78
N MET A 43 -23.46 -10.64 -16.84
CA MET A 43 -22.19 -10.30 -17.48
C MET A 43 -22.26 -8.97 -18.24
N GLN A 44 -23.38 -8.59 -18.84
CA GLN A 44 -23.54 -7.30 -19.51
C GLN A 44 -23.66 -6.13 -18.51
N GLY A 45 -24.23 -6.35 -17.33
CA GLY A 45 -24.24 -5.38 -16.25
C GLY A 45 -22.85 -5.12 -15.66
N ALA A 46 -21.90 -6.02 -15.87
CA ALA A 46 -20.50 -5.89 -15.45
C ALA A 46 -19.60 -5.23 -16.52
N GLN A 47 -20.12 -4.95 -17.72
CA GLN A 47 -19.35 -4.35 -18.83
C GLN A 47 -19.67 -2.87 -19.09
N SER A 48 -20.21 -2.17 -18.11
CA SER A 48 -20.39 -0.72 -18.19
C SER A 48 -19.44 -0.05 -17.22
N LYS A 49 -18.16 -0.07 -17.50
CA LYS A 49 -17.14 0.98 -17.43
C LYS A 49 -15.76 0.35 -17.62
N PRO A 50 -15.00 0.76 -18.63
CA PRO A 50 -13.56 0.74 -18.49
C PRO A 50 -13.17 2.00 -17.71
N ASP A 51 -13.65 2.16 -16.50
CA ASP A 51 -12.92 2.89 -15.51
C ASP A 51 -11.94 1.89 -14.91
N ALA A 52 -10.67 2.16 -15.20
CA ALA A 52 -9.52 1.56 -14.57
C ALA A 52 -9.95 0.73 -13.35
N ALA A 53 -10.00 -0.57 -13.51
CA ALA A 53 -9.79 -1.45 -12.40
C ALA A 53 -8.44 -1.01 -11.83
N ALA A 54 -8.48 -0.05 -10.94
CA ALA A 54 -7.53 -0.01 -9.87
C ALA A 54 -7.71 -1.38 -9.23
N GLU A 55 -6.98 -2.34 -9.79
CA GLU A 55 -6.49 -3.48 -9.08
C GLU A 55 -6.17 -2.93 -7.70
N THR A 56 -6.94 -3.32 -6.70
CA THR A 56 -6.57 -3.12 -5.30
C THR A 56 -5.40 -4.08 -5.11
N ALA A 57 -4.30 -3.77 -5.82
CA ALA A 57 -2.99 -4.16 -5.39
C ALA A 57 -2.96 -3.76 -3.91
N PRO A 58 -2.51 -4.63 -3.00
CA PRO A 58 -2.28 -4.24 -1.62
C PRO A 58 -1.55 -2.91 -1.73
N VAL A 59 -2.06 -1.87 -1.04
CA VAL A 59 -1.50 -0.52 -1.10
C VAL A 59 -0.02 -0.69 -0.79
N GLY A 60 0.74 -0.98 -1.84
CA GLY A 60 2.17 -1.19 -1.76
C GLY A 60 2.69 0.11 -1.20
N LYS A 61 3.32 0.08 -0.03
CA LYS A 61 3.97 1.26 0.53
C LYS A 61 4.73 1.89 -0.62
N GLN A 62 4.41 3.13 -0.97
CA GLN A 62 5.14 3.88 -1.98
C GLN A 62 6.64 3.68 -1.75
N ALA A 63 7.44 3.60 -2.80
CA ALA A 63 8.87 3.42 -2.68
C ALA A 63 9.46 4.47 -1.74
N ALA A 64 10.37 4.07 -0.87
CA ALA A 64 11.03 5.00 0.02
C ALA A 64 11.92 5.95 -0.79
N VAL A 65 11.84 7.22 -0.44
CA VAL A 65 12.69 8.28 -0.99
C VAL A 65 13.65 8.74 0.09
N PHE A 66 14.90 8.98 -0.28
CA PHE A 66 15.97 9.33 0.64
C PHE A 66 16.57 10.67 0.28
N GLU A 67 16.71 11.56 1.26
CA GLU A 67 17.29 12.88 1.09
C GLU A 67 18.40 13.11 2.13
N PRO A 68 19.67 13.20 1.71
CA PRO A 68 20.78 13.44 2.62
C PRO A 68 20.80 14.88 3.15
N MET A 69 21.12 15.04 4.42
CA MET A 69 21.25 16.34 5.09
C MET A 69 22.73 16.76 5.17
N ALA A 70 23.24 17.33 4.10
CA ALA A 70 24.61 17.85 4.07
C ALA A 70 24.69 19.29 4.61
N PRO A 71 25.82 19.69 5.23
CA PRO A 71 26.94 18.86 5.73
C PRO A 71 26.55 18.04 6.96
N ALA A 72 27.43 17.11 7.38
CA ALA A 72 27.28 16.35 8.63
C ALA A 72 27.15 17.27 9.84
N PHE A 73 26.49 16.78 10.91
CA PHE A 73 26.37 17.47 12.18
C PHE A 73 27.58 17.16 13.06
N VAL A 74 28.09 18.17 13.75
CA VAL A 74 29.15 18.01 14.73
C VAL A 74 28.70 18.65 16.05
N ALA A 75 28.82 17.90 17.14
CA ALA A 75 28.55 18.38 18.49
C ALA A 75 29.77 18.12 19.38
N ASN A 76 30.10 19.10 20.21
CA ASN A 76 31.22 19.01 21.14
C ASN A 76 30.70 18.75 22.55
N TYR A 77 31.39 17.89 23.27
CA TYR A 77 31.09 17.51 24.66
C TYR A 77 32.29 17.71 25.57
N ASN A 78 32.03 17.92 26.85
CA ASN A 78 33.05 17.86 27.85
C ASN A 78 32.75 16.68 28.78
N GLN A 79 33.61 15.66 28.76
CA GLN A 79 33.46 14.48 29.60
C GLN A 79 34.69 14.34 30.49
N SER A 80 34.50 14.48 31.79
CA SER A 80 35.61 14.36 32.80
C SER A 80 36.80 15.28 32.50
N GLY A 81 36.54 16.53 32.07
CA GLY A 81 37.55 17.50 31.73
C GLY A 81 38.25 17.30 30.37
N ARG A 82 37.78 16.33 29.57
CA ARG A 82 38.30 16.10 28.23
C ARG A 82 37.26 16.51 27.17
N GLN A 83 37.71 17.21 26.14
CA GLN A 83 36.86 17.50 24.99
C GLN A 83 36.64 16.23 24.19
N ARG A 84 35.41 16.00 23.89
CA ARG A 84 34.91 14.90 23.06
C ARG A 84 34.04 15.47 21.93
N TYR A 85 33.92 14.78 20.84
CA TYR A 85 33.01 15.20 19.79
C TYR A 85 32.25 14.04 19.19
N MET A 86 31.07 14.35 18.70
CA MET A 86 30.24 13.48 17.90
C MET A 86 30.14 14.06 16.48
N GLN A 87 30.31 13.22 15.48
CA GLN A 87 29.98 13.58 14.12
C GLN A 87 28.94 12.59 13.61
N VAL A 88 27.84 13.12 13.03
CA VAL A 88 26.78 12.29 12.49
C VAL A 88 26.35 12.81 11.11
N SER A 89 26.27 11.88 10.14
CA SER A 89 25.64 12.11 8.84
C SER A 89 24.21 11.56 8.88
N ILE A 90 23.28 12.35 8.39
CA ILE A 90 21.84 12.04 8.49
C ILE A 90 21.23 12.04 7.10
N THR A 91 20.34 11.09 6.87
CA THR A 91 19.48 11.01 5.68
C THR A 91 18.02 10.97 6.13
N MET A 92 17.19 11.83 5.58
CA MET A 92 15.74 11.78 5.75
C MET A 92 15.15 10.69 4.86
N GLN A 93 14.26 9.87 5.41
CA GLN A 93 13.46 8.90 4.66
C GLN A 93 12.00 9.35 4.64
N GLY A 94 11.44 9.47 3.45
CA GLY A 94 10.03 9.77 3.22
C GLY A 94 9.42 8.86 2.15
N ARG A 95 8.20 9.16 1.75
CA ARG A 95 7.49 8.45 0.66
C ARG A 95 7.18 9.33 -0.53
N ASN A 96 7.29 10.63 -0.38
CA ASN A 96 6.97 11.60 -1.43
C ASN A 96 8.12 12.58 -1.59
N GLN A 97 8.69 12.63 -2.79
CA GLN A 97 9.79 13.54 -3.11
C GLN A 97 9.38 15.01 -2.94
N ALA A 98 8.18 15.37 -3.37
CA ALA A 98 7.70 16.76 -3.27
C ALA A 98 7.59 17.22 -1.81
N ASP A 99 7.25 16.32 -0.88
CA ASP A 99 7.20 16.64 0.55
C ASP A 99 8.59 16.87 1.13
N LEU A 100 9.59 16.08 0.72
CA LEU A 100 10.98 16.27 1.11
C LEU A 100 11.54 17.57 0.52
N ASP A 101 11.21 17.90 -0.71
CA ASP A 101 11.64 19.15 -1.35
C ASP A 101 11.01 20.37 -0.68
N ALA A 102 9.73 20.30 -0.31
CA ALA A 102 9.09 21.35 0.48
C ALA A 102 9.75 21.52 1.87
N LEU A 103 10.14 20.41 2.50
CA LEU A 103 10.82 20.45 3.79
C LEU A 103 12.22 21.07 3.72
N LYS A 104 12.91 20.99 2.57
CA LYS A 104 14.22 21.61 2.34
C LYS A 104 14.21 23.14 2.55
N VAL A 105 13.09 23.80 2.27
CA VAL A 105 12.96 25.26 2.49
C VAL A 105 13.14 25.58 3.99
N HIS A 106 12.72 24.66 4.88
CA HIS A 106 12.79 24.79 6.32
C HIS A 106 14.08 24.21 6.92
N MET A 107 15.05 23.81 6.08
CA MET A 107 16.30 23.18 6.51
C MET A 107 17.06 23.99 7.58
N PRO A 108 17.13 25.32 7.55
CA PRO A 108 17.81 26.08 8.61
C PRO A 108 17.18 25.84 10.00
N VAL A 109 15.86 25.79 10.08
CA VAL A 109 15.14 25.53 11.34
C VAL A 109 15.40 24.10 11.81
N ILE A 110 15.29 23.14 10.90
CA ILE A 110 15.56 21.72 11.20
C ILE A 110 16.98 21.55 11.72
N ARG A 111 17.96 22.12 11.03
CA ARG A 111 19.37 22.02 11.44
C ARG A 111 19.63 22.65 12.80
N ASN A 112 19.04 23.81 13.09
CA ASN A 112 19.14 24.45 14.40
C ASN A 112 18.59 23.53 15.49
N ASN A 113 17.40 22.98 15.32
CA ASN A 113 16.77 22.09 16.29
C ASN A 113 17.60 20.83 16.54
N LEU A 114 18.14 20.22 15.47
CA LEU A 114 18.98 19.03 15.57
C LEU A 114 20.32 19.34 16.26
N VAL A 115 20.96 20.48 15.97
CA VAL A 115 22.20 20.90 16.65
C VAL A 115 21.94 21.07 18.14
N MET A 116 20.86 21.74 18.53
CA MET A 116 20.49 21.91 19.95
C MET A 116 20.20 20.55 20.61
N LEU A 117 19.46 19.68 19.92
CA LEU A 117 19.17 18.34 20.41
C LEU A 117 20.45 17.53 20.65
N PHE A 118 21.36 17.54 19.69
CA PHE A 118 22.61 16.77 19.78
C PHE A 118 23.52 17.31 20.87
N SER A 119 23.68 18.61 20.95
CA SER A 119 24.55 19.24 21.97
C SER A 119 24.05 19.05 23.41
N GLY A 120 22.75 18.82 23.58
CA GLY A 120 22.14 18.58 24.89
C GLY A 120 22.17 17.12 25.38
N GLN A 121 22.84 16.20 24.66
CA GLN A 121 22.91 14.80 25.07
C GLN A 121 24.09 14.51 25.97
N ASP A 122 23.98 13.46 26.79
CA ASP A 122 25.12 12.93 27.55
C ASP A 122 25.96 12.01 26.63
N PHE A 123 27.27 12.31 26.60
CA PHE A 123 28.22 11.57 25.76
C PHE A 123 28.31 10.09 26.11
N ALA A 124 28.24 9.73 27.41
CA ALA A 124 28.32 8.34 27.85
C ALA A 124 27.09 7.53 27.33
N THR A 125 25.93 8.17 27.32
CA THR A 125 24.71 7.56 26.79
C THR A 125 24.84 7.27 25.28
N LEU A 126 25.46 8.18 24.53
CA LEU A 126 25.64 8.04 23.07
C LEU A 126 26.65 6.95 22.70
N ALA A 127 27.50 6.51 23.63
CA ALA A 127 28.42 5.40 23.40
C ALA A 127 27.70 4.03 23.27
N SER A 128 26.44 3.94 23.71
CA SER A 128 25.65 2.71 23.61
C SER A 128 24.75 2.68 22.38
N PRO A 129 24.52 1.50 21.77
CA PRO A 129 23.56 1.38 20.66
C PRO A 129 22.14 1.85 21.02
N VAL A 130 21.72 1.62 22.26
CA VAL A 130 20.42 2.06 22.76
C VAL A 130 20.34 3.59 22.80
N GLY A 131 21.39 4.26 23.27
CA GLY A 131 21.45 5.73 23.31
C GLY A 131 21.46 6.34 21.92
N GLN A 132 22.15 5.72 20.96
CA GLN A 132 22.14 6.16 19.56
C GLN A 132 20.74 6.03 18.93
N GLU A 133 20.05 4.92 19.21
CA GLU A 133 18.68 4.72 18.72
C GLU A 133 17.69 5.70 19.36
N MET A 134 17.79 5.95 20.66
CA MET A 134 17.00 6.97 21.33
C MET A 134 17.25 8.37 20.75
N LEU A 135 18.51 8.70 20.44
CA LEU A 135 18.84 9.96 19.79
C LEU A 135 18.21 10.05 18.39
N ARG A 136 18.30 8.98 17.61
CA ARG A 136 17.69 8.93 16.27
C ARG A 136 16.17 9.14 16.34
N GLN A 137 15.49 8.52 17.29
CA GLN A 137 14.04 8.68 17.50
C GLN A 137 13.68 10.11 17.88
N LYS A 138 14.41 10.72 18.82
CA LYS A 138 14.22 12.13 19.22
C LYS A 138 14.46 13.07 18.03
N ALA A 139 15.52 12.82 17.27
CA ALA A 139 15.83 13.61 16.07
C ALA A 139 14.73 13.48 15.01
N THR A 140 14.20 12.27 14.79
CA THR A 140 13.07 12.04 13.89
C THR A 140 11.84 12.83 14.35
N ALA A 141 11.48 12.74 15.62
CA ALA A 141 10.33 13.47 16.16
C ALA A 141 10.48 14.98 15.99
N SER A 142 11.69 15.53 16.23
CA SER A 142 11.97 16.96 16.06
C SER A 142 11.76 17.43 14.61
N VAL A 143 12.17 16.63 13.61
CA VAL A 143 11.96 16.96 12.20
C VAL A 143 10.48 16.80 11.81
N GLN A 144 9.80 15.77 12.31
CA GLN A 144 8.37 15.59 12.10
C GLN A 144 7.54 16.74 12.67
N GLU A 145 7.93 17.27 13.82
CA GLU A 145 7.29 18.45 14.43
C GLU A 145 7.42 19.69 13.53
N VAL A 146 8.62 19.95 12.97
CA VAL A 146 8.82 21.03 12.00
C VAL A 146 7.96 20.80 10.76
N ALA A 147 7.96 19.57 10.21
CA ALA A 147 7.16 19.24 9.05
C ALA A 147 5.66 19.46 9.31
N GLN A 148 5.17 19.02 10.47
CA GLN A 148 3.77 19.20 10.85
C GLN A 148 3.41 20.68 11.00
N LYS A 149 4.31 21.49 11.57
CA LYS A 149 4.08 22.92 11.79
C LYS A 149 4.10 23.71 10.49
N GLU A 150 5.06 23.43 9.61
CA GLU A 150 5.33 24.24 8.42
C GLU A 150 4.58 23.74 7.17
N LEU A 151 4.36 22.42 7.06
CA LEU A 151 3.69 21.79 5.92
C LEU A 151 2.28 21.26 6.25
N GLY A 152 1.90 21.23 7.53
CA GLY A 152 0.62 20.68 7.98
C GLY A 152 0.52 19.14 7.88
N LYS A 153 1.63 18.44 7.65
CA LYS A 153 1.68 16.98 7.48
C LYS A 153 3.02 16.41 7.88
N VAL A 154 3.04 15.10 8.16
CA VAL A 154 4.27 14.35 8.42
C VAL A 154 4.94 14.03 7.08
N ALA A 155 6.01 14.74 6.74
CA ALA A 155 6.73 14.61 5.48
C ALA A 155 7.78 13.50 5.47
N ILE A 156 8.25 13.09 6.65
CA ILE A 156 9.28 12.04 6.81
C ILE A 156 8.77 10.90 7.71
N GLU A 157 9.21 9.68 7.41
CA GLU A 157 8.96 8.52 8.27
C GLU A 157 9.99 8.43 9.40
N GLN A 158 11.26 8.60 9.05
CA GLN A 158 12.36 8.55 10.02
C GLN A 158 13.62 9.23 9.48
N LEU A 159 14.55 9.50 10.40
CA LEU A 159 15.93 9.82 10.10
C LEU A 159 16.79 8.56 10.15
N LEU A 160 17.74 8.48 9.27
CA LEU A 160 18.76 7.43 9.24
C LEU A 160 20.13 8.06 9.57
N PHE A 161 20.84 7.50 10.54
CA PHE A 161 22.23 7.84 10.78
C PHE A 161 23.10 7.01 9.85
N THR A 162 23.62 7.62 8.79
CA THR A 162 24.42 6.94 7.76
C THR A 162 25.90 6.89 8.13
N ASN A 163 26.35 7.76 9.00
CA ASN A 163 27.66 7.71 9.64
C ASN A 163 27.53 8.27 11.07
N PHE A 164 28.15 7.61 12.02
CA PHE A 164 28.13 8.03 13.43
C PHE A 164 29.49 7.78 14.06
N VAL A 165 30.19 8.84 14.43
CA VAL A 165 31.53 8.79 15.01
C VAL A 165 31.49 9.49 16.36
N LEU A 166 32.04 8.85 17.40
CA LEU A 166 32.29 9.42 18.73
C LEU A 166 33.79 9.34 19.03
N GLN A 167 34.39 10.48 19.38
CA GLN A 167 35.82 10.57 19.73
C GLN A 167 36.04 11.46 20.94
#